data_521042795fd809a82807efda08b22b79
#
_entry.id   521042795fd809a82807efda08b22b79
#
_cell.length_a   1.000
_cell.length_b   1.000
_cell.length_c   1.000
_cell.angle_alpha   90.00
_cell.angle_beta   90.00
_cell.angle_gamma   90.00
#
_symmetry.space_group_name_H-M   'P 1'
#
loop_
_entity.id
_entity.type
_entity.pdbx_description
1 polymer ?
#
loop_
_entity_poly.entity_id
_entity_poly.type
_entity_poly.pdbx_seq_one_letter_code
_entity_poly.pdbx_strand_id
1 'polypeptide(L)'
;QGVMDKLDYLQDLGVEVLYLNPIFVSPSNHKYDTQDYDYIDPHYGVIVEDGGDVLAADDKENAHAEKYIKRVVNMKNLEASNAFFAKFVEEVHRRGMKVILDGVFNHCGSFNKWLDREKIYDKDESYEKGAFLQEDSPYHDFFYFYPDGSWPDNTHYDSWWGNDTLPKLNYEGSERLEQYIHGVARKWVASPYCIDGWRLDVAADLGHTPEYNHKFWKGFREAVKRENPEAIILAEHYGDPSAWLDGTQWDTVMNYDAFMEPISWFLTGMEKHSDARRSDLRGNAAAFFGSMTDYGARFTTPSALVAMNELSNHDHSRFLTRTNHVVGRTAF
;
A
#
# COMPACT_ATOMS: atom_id res chain seq x y z
N GLN A 1 -8.08 8.54 -15.62
CA GLN A 1 -8.60 8.48 -17.00
C GLN A 1 -7.72 7.55 -17.87
N GLY A 2 -6.39 7.66 -17.86
CA GLY A 2 -5.51 6.89 -18.75
C GLY A 2 -5.69 5.36 -18.66
N VAL A 3 -5.87 4.81 -17.45
CA VAL A 3 -6.16 3.37 -17.29
C VAL A 3 -7.56 3.04 -17.83
N MET A 4 -8.55 3.88 -17.57
CA MET A 4 -9.91 3.70 -18.09
C MET A 4 -9.93 3.63 -19.62
N ASP A 5 -9.16 4.48 -20.30
CA ASP A 5 -9.05 4.51 -21.77
C ASP A 5 -8.35 3.25 -22.36
N LYS A 6 -7.75 2.43 -21.49
CA LYS A 6 -7.03 1.21 -21.87
C LYS A 6 -7.71 -0.08 -21.40
N LEU A 7 -8.89 -0.01 -20.82
CA LEU A 7 -9.57 -1.20 -20.28
C LEU A 7 -9.86 -2.24 -21.38
N ASP A 8 -10.27 -1.82 -22.57
CA ASP A 8 -10.51 -2.75 -23.68
C ASP A 8 -9.22 -3.45 -24.14
N TYR A 9 -8.13 -2.69 -24.22
CA TYR A 9 -6.81 -3.25 -24.51
C TYR A 9 -6.35 -4.26 -23.44
N LEU A 10 -6.59 -3.96 -22.15
CA LEU A 10 -6.23 -4.87 -21.06
C LEU A 10 -7.08 -6.14 -21.09
N GLN A 11 -8.38 -6.01 -21.38
CA GLN A 11 -9.27 -7.15 -21.57
C GLN A 11 -8.82 -8.03 -22.76
N ASP A 12 -8.52 -7.44 -23.90
CA ASP A 12 -8.03 -8.15 -25.10
C ASP A 12 -6.69 -8.85 -24.83
N LEU A 13 -5.86 -8.30 -23.94
CA LEU A 13 -4.61 -8.91 -23.49
C LEU A 13 -4.83 -10.12 -22.57
N GLY A 14 -6.06 -10.32 -22.08
CA GLY A 14 -6.41 -11.40 -21.16
C GLY A 14 -6.20 -11.05 -19.68
N VAL A 15 -6.15 -9.75 -19.34
CA VAL A 15 -6.07 -9.31 -17.94
C VAL A 15 -7.41 -9.59 -17.24
N GLU A 16 -7.35 -10.30 -16.13
CA GLU A 16 -8.51 -10.62 -15.29
C GLU A 16 -8.59 -9.77 -14.03
N VAL A 17 -7.44 -9.28 -13.53
CA VAL A 17 -7.35 -8.50 -12.29
C VAL A 17 -6.43 -7.31 -12.48
N LEU A 18 -6.87 -6.14 -12.06
CA LEU A 18 -6.05 -4.95 -11.94
C LEU A 18 -5.61 -4.77 -10.49
N TYR A 19 -4.36 -5.04 -10.20
CA TYR A 19 -3.73 -4.63 -8.96
C TYR A 19 -3.11 -3.24 -9.15
N LEU A 20 -3.53 -2.30 -8.33
CA LEU A 20 -3.05 -0.92 -8.36
C LEU A 20 -2.14 -0.67 -7.15
N ASN A 21 -0.92 -0.16 -7.39
CA ASN A 21 -0.12 0.47 -6.33
C ASN A 21 -0.96 1.53 -5.62
N PRO A 22 -0.57 2.04 -4.43
CA PRO A 22 -1.40 2.96 -3.67
C PRO A 22 -1.95 4.11 -4.51
N ILE A 23 -3.24 4.39 -4.39
CA ILE A 23 -3.93 5.46 -5.12
C ILE A 23 -4.62 6.47 -4.21
N PHE A 24 -4.50 6.30 -2.91
CA PHE A 24 -4.99 7.26 -1.93
C PHE A 24 -4.21 8.56 -1.97
N VAL A 25 -4.77 9.62 -1.39
CA VAL A 25 -4.09 10.91 -1.32
C VAL A 25 -2.72 10.75 -0.69
N SER A 26 -1.69 11.24 -1.40
CA SER A 26 -0.30 11.16 -0.97
C SER A 26 0.56 12.15 -1.77
N PRO A 27 1.58 12.77 -1.17
CA PRO A 27 2.43 13.74 -1.83
C PRO A 27 3.43 13.11 -2.82
N SER A 28 3.84 11.88 -2.59
CA SER A 28 4.84 11.23 -3.43
C SER A 28 4.24 10.60 -4.69
N ASN A 29 5.09 10.28 -5.64
CA ASN A 29 4.69 9.56 -6.85
C ASN A 29 4.47 8.05 -6.60
N HIS A 30 5.13 7.46 -5.59
CA HIS A 30 4.94 6.06 -5.20
C HIS A 30 3.72 5.83 -4.29
N LYS A 31 3.32 6.85 -3.53
CA LYS A 31 2.12 6.92 -2.67
C LYS A 31 2.07 5.94 -1.47
N TYR A 32 3.21 5.40 -1.07
CA TYR A 32 3.30 4.60 0.17
C TYR A 32 3.38 5.46 1.44
N ASP A 33 3.34 6.77 1.33
CA ASP A 33 3.23 7.77 2.39
C ASP A 33 1.82 8.35 2.44
N THR A 34 0.83 7.53 2.78
CA THR A 34 -0.59 7.87 2.72
C THR A 34 -0.92 9.10 3.56
N GLN A 35 -1.52 10.09 2.92
CA GLN A 35 -1.98 11.34 3.53
C GLN A 35 -3.44 11.24 4.01
N ASP A 36 -4.29 10.57 3.24
CA ASP A 36 -5.70 10.35 3.59
C ASP A 36 -6.21 9.04 3.01
N TYR A 37 -6.66 8.12 3.87
CA TYR A 37 -7.18 6.79 3.49
C TYR A 37 -8.61 6.81 2.96
N ASP A 38 -9.31 7.94 3.13
CA ASP A 38 -10.72 8.05 2.77
C ASP A 38 -10.96 8.48 1.33
N TYR A 39 -9.91 8.97 0.64
CA TYR A 39 -10.05 9.56 -0.68
C TYR A 39 -8.97 9.12 -1.65
N ILE A 40 -9.43 8.94 -2.90
CA ILE A 40 -8.54 8.76 -4.04
C ILE A 40 -7.83 10.08 -4.33
N ASP A 41 -6.54 10.02 -4.60
CA ASP A 41 -5.74 11.20 -4.94
C ASP A 41 -6.32 11.92 -6.17
N PRO A 42 -6.64 13.22 -6.05
CA PRO A 42 -7.19 14.00 -7.17
C PRO A 42 -6.32 14.02 -8.41
N HIS A 43 -5.00 13.82 -8.28
CA HIS A 43 -4.09 13.73 -9.43
C HIS A 43 -4.29 12.45 -10.26
N TYR A 44 -4.86 11.39 -9.64
CA TYR A 44 -5.30 10.19 -10.35
C TYR A 44 -6.79 10.20 -10.67
N GLY A 45 -7.56 10.95 -9.89
CA GLY A 45 -8.99 11.12 -10.01
C GLY A 45 -9.40 12.34 -10.84
N VAL A 46 -10.11 13.27 -10.20
CA VAL A 46 -10.67 14.48 -10.83
C VAL A 46 -10.33 15.71 -10.00
N ILE A 47 -9.76 16.72 -10.65
CA ILE A 47 -9.56 18.06 -10.07
C ILE A 47 -10.67 18.95 -10.60
N VAL A 48 -11.63 19.30 -9.73
CA VAL A 48 -12.78 20.18 -10.04
C VAL A 48 -12.43 21.65 -9.79
N GLU A 49 -11.71 21.88 -8.69
CA GLU A 49 -11.21 23.19 -8.31
C GLU A 49 -9.68 23.16 -8.28
N ASP A 50 -9.06 24.02 -9.06
CA ASP A 50 -7.60 24.18 -9.16
C ASP A 50 -7.21 25.62 -8.86
N GLY A 51 -5.95 25.83 -8.48
CA GLY A 51 -5.38 27.16 -8.23
C GLY A 51 -4.22 27.08 -7.25
N GLY A 52 -3.74 28.24 -6.84
CA GLY A 52 -2.51 28.39 -6.09
C GLY A 52 -1.27 28.25 -6.96
N ASP A 53 -0.14 28.70 -6.43
CA ASP A 53 1.13 28.66 -7.11
C ASP A 53 1.86 27.32 -6.90
N VAL A 54 2.69 26.97 -7.85
CA VAL A 54 3.62 25.84 -7.72
C VAL A 54 4.72 26.26 -6.75
N LEU A 55 5.12 25.34 -5.86
CA LEU A 55 6.24 25.56 -4.96
C LEU A 55 7.48 26.01 -5.75
N ALA A 56 8.11 27.12 -5.35
CA ALA A 56 9.32 27.59 -5.98
C ALA A 56 10.46 26.57 -5.82
N ALA A 57 11.35 26.49 -6.80
CA ALA A 57 12.39 25.46 -6.85
C ALA A 57 13.39 25.52 -5.69
N ASP A 58 13.54 26.68 -5.08
CA ASP A 58 14.41 26.96 -3.92
C ASP A 58 13.67 26.95 -2.58
N ASP A 59 12.34 26.89 -2.60
CA ASP A 59 11.50 26.77 -1.41
C ASP A 59 11.41 25.29 -1.00
N LYS A 60 11.65 25.00 0.27
CA LYS A 60 11.62 23.64 0.84
C LYS A 60 10.50 23.46 1.87
N GLU A 61 9.68 24.48 2.07
CA GLU A 61 8.58 24.46 3.03
C GLU A 61 7.33 23.89 2.37
N ASN A 62 6.96 22.66 2.70
CA ASN A 62 5.79 22.01 2.12
C ASN A 62 4.48 22.76 2.38
N ALA A 63 4.39 23.49 3.50
CA ALA A 63 3.25 24.39 3.80
C ALA A 63 3.06 25.51 2.79
N HIS A 64 4.03 25.79 1.93
CA HIS A 64 3.95 26.78 0.86
C HIS A 64 3.54 26.19 -0.50
N ALA A 65 3.34 24.88 -0.59
CA ALA A 65 2.92 24.18 -1.81
C ALA A 65 1.42 24.42 -2.12
N GLU A 66 1.01 25.66 -2.29
CA GLU A 66 -0.40 26.07 -2.38
C GLU A 66 -1.21 25.28 -3.40
N LYS A 67 -0.64 25.05 -4.57
CA LYS A 67 -1.34 24.31 -5.63
C LYS A 67 -1.61 22.85 -5.24
N TYR A 68 -0.63 22.18 -4.63
CA TYR A 68 -0.79 20.83 -4.13
C TYR A 68 -1.83 20.79 -3.02
N ILE A 69 -1.67 21.64 -1.99
CA ILE A 69 -2.57 21.73 -0.84
C ILE A 69 -4.01 21.94 -1.32
N LYS A 70 -4.24 22.94 -2.16
CA LYS A 70 -5.58 23.27 -2.67
C LYS A 70 -6.24 22.10 -3.41
N ARG A 71 -5.46 21.25 -4.08
CA ARG A 71 -5.99 20.07 -4.76
C ARG A 71 -6.38 18.96 -3.80
N VAL A 72 -5.56 18.70 -2.77
CA VAL A 72 -5.67 17.51 -1.91
C VAL A 72 -6.44 17.72 -0.61
N VAL A 73 -6.70 18.97 -0.20
CA VAL A 73 -7.56 19.25 0.97
C VAL A 73 -8.98 19.69 0.56
N ASN A 74 -9.21 20.01 -0.71
CA ASN A 74 -10.51 20.47 -1.19
C ASN A 74 -11.50 19.31 -1.31
N MET A 75 -12.56 19.34 -0.50
CA MET A 75 -13.58 18.29 -0.45
C MET A 75 -14.24 17.99 -1.80
N LYS A 76 -14.45 19.00 -2.66
CA LYS A 76 -15.05 18.78 -3.98
C LYS A 76 -14.14 17.94 -4.88
N ASN A 77 -12.82 18.16 -4.81
CA ASN A 77 -11.85 17.36 -5.54
C ASN A 77 -11.81 15.91 -5.01
N LEU A 78 -11.81 15.78 -3.69
CA LEU A 78 -11.77 14.48 -3.01
C LEU A 78 -13.02 13.65 -3.33
N GLU A 79 -14.21 14.23 -3.19
CA GLU A 79 -15.49 13.57 -3.49
C GLU A 79 -15.64 13.25 -4.98
N ALA A 80 -15.25 14.15 -5.86
CA ALA A 80 -15.27 13.92 -7.30
C ALA A 80 -14.32 12.78 -7.70
N SER A 81 -13.17 12.67 -7.05
CA SER A 81 -12.21 11.59 -7.28
C SER A 81 -12.73 10.24 -6.81
N ASN A 82 -13.38 10.19 -5.65
CA ASN A 82 -14.04 8.98 -5.17
C ASN A 82 -15.19 8.55 -6.10
N ALA A 83 -16.01 9.50 -6.54
CA ALA A 83 -17.09 9.21 -7.49
C ALA A 83 -16.57 8.70 -8.85
N PHE A 84 -15.46 9.27 -9.31
CA PHE A 84 -14.79 8.79 -10.53
C PHE A 84 -14.24 7.38 -10.35
N PHE A 85 -13.63 7.07 -9.19
CA PHE A 85 -13.12 5.75 -8.88
C PHE A 85 -14.22 4.69 -8.84
N ALA A 86 -15.37 5.01 -8.24
CA ALA A 86 -16.53 4.09 -8.26
C ALA A 86 -16.94 3.73 -9.70
N LYS A 87 -17.00 4.72 -10.60
CA LYS A 87 -17.28 4.49 -12.04
C LYS A 87 -16.16 3.68 -12.71
N PHE A 88 -14.92 3.90 -12.32
CA PHE A 88 -13.80 3.11 -12.84
C PHE A 88 -13.95 1.63 -12.49
N VAL A 89 -14.27 1.31 -11.24
CA VAL A 89 -14.47 -0.09 -10.81
C VAL A 89 -15.68 -0.71 -11.53
N GLU A 90 -16.79 0.02 -11.67
CA GLU A 90 -17.95 -0.42 -12.44
C GLU A 90 -17.57 -0.78 -13.89
N GLU A 91 -16.77 0.05 -14.56
CA GLU A 91 -16.30 -0.20 -15.92
C GLU A 91 -15.33 -1.38 -16.04
N VAL A 92 -14.53 -1.62 -15.01
CA VAL A 92 -13.66 -2.80 -14.90
C VAL A 92 -14.52 -4.06 -14.76
N HIS A 93 -15.49 -4.05 -13.84
CA HIS A 93 -16.40 -5.17 -13.62
C HIS A 93 -17.27 -5.48 -14.84
N ARG A 94 -17.72 -4.46 -15.56
CA ARG A 94 -18.49 -4.64 -16.80
C ARG A 94 -17.73 -5.44 -17.88
N ARG A 95 -16.40 -5.44 -17.81
CA ARG A 95 -15.52 -6.24 -18.68
C ARG A 95 -15.14 -7.60 -18.10
N GLY A 96 -15.69 -7.97 -16.95
CA GLY A 96 -15.36 -9.23 -16.27
C GLY A 96 -14.02 -9.21 -15.53
N MET A 97 -13.38 -8.05 -15.42
CA MET A 97 -12.14 -7.89 -14.68
C MET A 97 -12.41 -7.48 -13.22
N LYS A 98 -11.42 -7.59 -12.36
CA LYS A 98 -11.45 -7.28 -10.93
C LYS A 98 -10.44 -6.20 -10.55
N VAL A 99 -10.62 -5.58 -9.37
CA VAL A 99 -9.74 -4.53 -8.85
C VAL A 99 -9.25 -4.88 -7.45
N ILE A 100 -7.93 -4.85 -7.26
CA ILE A 100 -7.28 -4.97 -5.94
C ILE A 100 -6.57 -3.65 -5.65
N LEU A 101 -6.79 -3.10 -4.45
CA LEU A 101 -6.09 -1.92 -3.97
C LEU A 101 -4.94 -2.28 -3.02
N ASP A 102 -3.96 -1.40 -2.98
CA ASP A 102 -2.85 -1.46 -2.04
C ASP A 102 -3.21 -0.74 -0.74
N GLY A 103 -3.12 -1.45 0.38
CA GLY A 103 -3.41 -0.96 1.72
C GLY A 103 -2.12 -0.77 2.53
N VAL A 104 -1.69 0.47 2.67
CA VAL A 104 -0.52 0.85 3.46
C VAL A 104 -0.97 1.18 4.88
N PHE A 105 -1.08 0.17 5.74
CA PHE A 105 -1.69 0.32 7.08
C PHE A 105 -0.68 0.24 8.23
N ASN A 106 0.57 -0.14 7.97
CA ASN A 106 1.62 -0.14 9.00
C ASN A 106 2.03 1.27 9.44
N HIS A 107 2.06 2.19 8.50
CA HIS A 107 2.48 3.58 8.66
C HIS A 107 1.62 4.49 7.80
N CYS A 108 1.71 5.80 8.02
CA CYS A 108 1.17 6.81 7.10
C CYS A 108 2.30 7.73 6.62
N GLY A 109 1.97 8.78 5.90
CA GLY A 109 2.93 9.83 5.53
C GLY A 109 2.98 10.98 6.54
N SER A 110 4.04 11.76 6.54
CA SER A 110 4.16 12.98 7.36
C SER A 110 3.12 14.05 7.03
N PHE A 111 2.57 14.00 5.80
CA PHE A 111 1.46 14.83 5.35
C PHE A 111 0.09 14.39 5.87
N ASN A 112 -0.01 13.23 6.53
CA ASN A 112 -1.30 12.70 6.97
C ASN A 112 -1.99 13.66 7.94
N LYS A 113 -3.28 13.90 7.74
CA LYS A 113 -4.11 14.83 8.54
C LYS A 113 -4.10 14.53 10.04
N TRP A 114 -3.82 13.31 10.45
CA TRP A 114 -3.76 12.93 11.86
C TRP A 114 -2.47 13.42 12.54
N LEU A 115 -1.37 13.47 11.81
CA LEU A 115 -0.09 14.02 12.30
C LEU A 115 0.06 15.49 11.93
N ASP A 116 -0.18 15.83 10.66
CA ASP A 116 -0.02 17.14 10.03
C ASP A 116 1.35 17.79 10.31
N ARG A 117 2.41 16.97 10.20
CA ARG A 117 3.78 17.47 10.36
C ARG A 117 4.10 18.60 9.37
N GLU A 118 3.57 18.50 8.17
CA GLU A 118 3.82 19.43 7.08
C GLU A 118 2.90 20.67 7.11
N LYS A 119 2.03 20.78 8.12
CA LYS A 119 1.15 21.94 8.40
C LYS A 119 0.28 22.36 7.21
N ILE A 120 -0.23 21.38 6.47
CA ILE A 120 -1.06 21.62 5.30
C ILE A 120 -2.55 21.71 5.64
N TYR A 121 -2.94 21.17 6.79
CA TYR A 121 -4.32 21.22 7.30
C TYR A 121 -4.50 22.29 8.39
N ASP A 122 -3.42 22.80 8.98
CA ASP A 122 -3.43 23.70 10.14
C ASP A 122 -4.23 24.98 9.93
N LYS A 123 -4.33 25.46 8.70
CA LYS A 123 -5.02 26.71 8.34
C LYS A 123 -6.50 26.53 7.99
N ASP A 124 -6.98 25.30 7.87
CA ASP A 124 -8.36 24.98 7.51
C ASP A 124 -9.15 24.51 8.74
N GLU A 125 -10.06 25.34 9.21
CA GLU A 125 -10.87 25.09 10.40
C GLU A 125 -11.83 23.88 10.27
N SER A 126 -11.97 23.31 9.08
CA SER A 126 -12.74 22.08 8.86
C SER A 126 -12.00 20.81 9.29
N TYR A 127 -10.70 20.91 9.54
CA TYR A 127 -9.86 19.81 10.02
C TYR A 127 -9.46 20.01 11.48
N GLU A 128 -9.43 18.90 12.21
CA GLU A 128 -8.87 18.89 13.56
C GLU A 128 -7.34 19.06 13.52
N LYS A 129 -6.77 19.65 14.55
CA LYS A 129 -5.31 19.83 14.64
C LYS A 129 -4.59 18.51 14.73
N GLY A 130 -3.56 18.34 13.92
CA GLY A 130 -2.73 17.14 13.91
C GLY A 130 -1.93 16.95 15.20
N ALA A 131 -1.58 15.72 15.48
CA ALA A 131 -0.87 15.33 16.71
C ALA A 131 0.58 15.84 16.78
N PHE A 132 1.16 16.26 15.65
CA PHE A 132 2.46 16.92 15.64
C PHE A 132 2.40 18.32 16.24
N LEU A 133 1.27 19.02 16.03
CA LEU A 133 1.11 20.43 16.36
C LEU A 133 0.74 20.64 17.84
N GLN A 134 -0.02 19.73 18.43
CA GLN A 134 -0.51 19.88 19.81
C GLN A 134 -0.70 18.54 20.51
N GLU A 135 -0.40 18.54 21.82
CA GLU A 135 -0.45 17.34 22.66
C GLU A 135 -1.89 16.82 22.85
N ASP A 136 -2.86 17.71 22.95
CA ASP A 136 -4.29 17.39 23.14
C ASP A 136 -5.04 17.14 21.82
N SER A 137 -4.31 16.89 20.74
CA SER A 137 -4.93 16.50 19.47
C SER A 137 -5.81 15.26 19.63
N PRO A 138 -6.99 15.22 18.99
CA PRO A 138 -7.81 14.01 18.98
C PRO A 138 -7.11 12.80 18.35
N TYR A 139 -6.02 13.01 17.62
CA TYR A 139 -5.23 11.97 16.97
C TYR A 139 -3.95 11.60 17.72
N HIS A 140 -3.74 12.15 18.94
CA HIS A 140 -2.53 11.91 19.71
C HIS A 140 -2.20 10.41 19.84
N ASP A 141 -3.19 9.59 20.21
CA ASP A 141 -3.00 8.15 20.44
C ASP A 141 -2.78 7.33 19.16
N PHE A 142 -2.96 7.94 17.98
CA PHE A 142 -2.70 7.28 16.71
C PHE A 142 -1.20 7.10 16.45
N PHE A 143 -0.38 7.81 17.22
CA PHE A 143 1.08 7.78 17.17
C PHE A 143 1.65 7.50 18.54
N TYR A 144 2.81 6.87 18.59
CA TYR A 144 3.57 6.75 19.82
C TYR A 144 4.59 7.87 19.88
N PHE A 145 4.42 8.80 20.84
CA PHE A 145 5.38 9.85 21.11
C PHE A 145 6.32 9.44 22.24
N TYR A 146 7.62 9.62 22.04
CA TYR A 146 8.61 9.34 23.07
C TYR A 146 8.54 10.38 24.20
N PRO A 147 8.84 9.98 25.46
CA PRO A 147 8.66 10.85 26.65
C PRO A 147 9.52 12.13 26.68
N ASP A 148 10.56 12.20 25.87
CA ASP A 148 11.44 13.36 25.75
C ASP A 148 11.00 14.34 24.65
N GLY A 149 9.90 14.05 23.97
CA GLY A 149 9.27 14.94 23.01
C GLY A 149 8.57 16.13 23.67
N SER A 150 8.36 17.19 22.91
CA SER A 150 7.67 18.38 23.39
C SER A 150 6.87 19.05 22.29
N TRP A 151 5.74 19.66 22.66
CA TRP A 151 4.89 20.44 21.78
C TRP A 151 5.12 21.94 21.93
N PRO A 152 4.83 22.74 20.90
CA PRO A 152 4.37 22.31 19.57
C PRO A 152 5.49 21.70 18.73
N ASP A 153 5.09 21.11 17.59
CA ASP A 153 6.01 20.57 16.59
C ASP A 153 6.85 19.38 17.12
N ASN A 154 6.16 18.42 17.76
CA ASN A 154 6.81 17.26 18.35
C ASN A 154 7.34 16.28 17.30
N THR A 155 8.67 16.25 17.12
CA THR A 155 9.36 15.36 16.18
C THR A 155 9.76 14.01 16.77
N HIS A 156 9.49 13.76 18.07
CA HIS A 156 9.89 12.55 18.80
C HIS A 156 8.75 11.53 18.79
N TYR A 157 8.41 11.03 17.62
CA TYR A 157 7.42 9.98 17.43
C TYR A 157 8.05 8.74 16.78
N ASP A 158 7.39 7.58 16.95
CA ASP A 158 7.80 6.34 16.33
C ASP A 158 7.58 6.37 14.82
N SER A 159 8.52 5.80 14.08
CA SER A 159 8.51 5.79 12.61
C SER A 159 9.02 4.46 12.05
N TRP A 160 8.49 4.06 10.91
CA TRP A 160 8.87 2.81 10.28
C TRP A 160 10.33 2.86 9.84
N TRP A 161 11.14 1.97 10.43
CA TRP A 161 12.60 1.88 10.25
C TRP A 161 13.35 3.21 10.49
N GLY A 162 12.83 4.07 11.35
CA GLY A 162 13.45 5.35 11.66
C GLY A 162 13.28 6.43 10.58
N ASN A 163 12.40 6.21 9.60
CA ASN A 163 12.08 7.21 8.58
C ASN A 163 10.99 8.15 9.11
N ASP A 164 11.37 9.33 9.54
CA ASP A 164 10.48 10.31 10.16
C ASP A 164 9.37 10.83 9.24
N THR A 165 9.48 10.63 7.93
CA THR A 165 8.44 10.90 6.94
C THR A 165 7.41 9.77 6.83
N LEU A 166 7.64 8.63 7.51
CA LEU A 166 6.77 7.47 7.56
C LEU A 166 6.39 7.13 9.02
N PRO A 167 5.60 7.99 9.69
CA PRO A 167 5.19 7.77 11.07
C PRO A 167 4.45 6.45 11.22
N LYS A 168 4.88 5.63 12.19
CA LYS A 168 4.27 4.33 12.46
C LYS A 168 2.95 4.51 13.20
N LEU A 169 1.94 3.74 12.80
CA LEU A 169 0.62 3.79 13.41
C LEU A 169 0.57 2.96 14.69
N ASN A 170 0.08 3.58 15.78
CA ASN A 170 0.07 3.02 17.13
C ASN A 170 -1.24 2.31 17.47
N TYR A 171 -1.44 1.14 16.90
CA TYR A 171 -2.68 0.37 17.10
C TYR A 171 -2.85 -0.15 18.52
N GLU A 172 -1.76 -0.54 19.19
CA GLU A 172 -1.80 -0.99 20.58
C GLU A 172 -2.22 0.12 21.55
N GLY A 173 -1.94 1.37 21.18
CA GLY A 173 -2.32 2.55 21.96
C GLY A 173 -3.72 3.09 21.62
N SER A 174 -4.34 2.67 20.50
CA SER A 174 -5.58 3.28 20.04
C SER A 174 -6.55 2.30 19.37
N GLU A 175 -7.52 1.82 20.12
CA GLU A 175 -8.64 1.04 19.59
C GLU A 175 -9.42 1.84 18.52
N ARG A 176 -9.52 3.16 18.68
CA ARG A 176 -10.17 4.04 17.70
C ARG A 176 -9.46 4.01 16.35
N LEU A 177 -8.13 3.96 16.34
CA LEU A 177 -7.35 3.81 15.11
C LEU A 177 -7.61 2.45 14.44
N GLU A 178 -7.59 1.35 15.21
CA GLU A 178 -7.92 0.01 14.72
C GLU A 178 -9.31 0.00 14.05
N GLN A 179 -10.31 0.54 14.74
CA GLN A 179 -11.68 0.62 14.22
C GLN A 179 -11.78 1.49 12.98
N TYR A 180 -11.02 2.58 12.92
CA TYR A 180 -10.99 3.46 11.75
C TYR A 180 -10.44 2.72 10.52
N ILE A 181 -9.30 2.06 10.65
CA ILE A 181 -8.69 1.32 9.54
C ILE A 181 -9.55 0.12 9.10
N HIS A 182 -10.16 -0.60 10.04
CA HIS A 182 -11.16 -1.62 9.67
C HIS A 182 -12.37 -1.01 8.96
N GLY A 183 -12.76 0.22 9.31
CA GLY A 183 -13.78 1.01 8.62
C GLY A 183 -13.36 1.34 7.17
N VAL A 184 -12.12 1.78 6.98
CA VAL A 184 -11.52 2.01 5.64
C VAL A 184 -11.54 0.73 4.81
N ALA A 185 -11.09 -0.38 5.40
CA ALA A 185 -11.08 -1.67 4.72
C ALA A 185 -12.46 -2.08 4.19
N ARG A 186 -13.50 -1.92 5.01
CA ARG A 186 -14.90 -2.17 4.62
C ARG A 186 -15.41 -1.20 3.57
N LYS A 187 -15.15 0.10 3.77
CA LYS A 187 -15.62 1.16 2.87
C LYS A 187 -15.30 0.87 1.41
N TRP A 188 -14.08 0.48 1.12
CA TRP A 188 -13.65 0.28 -0.26
C TRP A 188 -14.16 -1.02 -0.88
N VAL A 189 -14.40 -2.06 -0.10
CA VAL A 189 -15.02 -3.30 -0.61
C VAL A 189 -16.54 -3.22 -0.69
N ALA A 190 -17.15 -2.27 0.03
CA ALA A 190 -18.59 -2.04 -0.01
C ALA A 190 -19.00 -1.13 -1.18
N SER A 191 -20.31 -1.12 -1.50
CA SER A 191 -20.88 -0.15 -2.44
C SER A 191 -20.64 1.29 -1.93
N PRO A 192 -20.33 2.25 -2.82
CA PRO A 192 -20.34 2.15 -4.29
C PRO A 192 -18.99 1.72 -4.91
N TYR A 193 -17.93 1.51 -4.12
CA TYR A 193 -16.60 1.26 -4.65
C TYR A 193 -16.39 -0.19 -5.10
N CYS A 194 -16.85 -1.16 -4.30
CA CYS A 194 -16.90 -2.58 -4.64
C CYS A 194 -15.57 -3.16 -5.14
N ILE A 195 -14.42 -2.80 -4.56
CA ILE A 195 -13.16 -3.45 -4.94
C ILE A 195 -13.19 -4.94 -4.57
N ASP A 196 -12.41 -5.73 -5.27
CA ASP A 196 -12.39 -7.20 -5.12
C ASP A 196 -11.33 -7.69 -4.13
N GLY A 197 -10.58 -6.79 -3.52
CA GLY A 197 -9.63 -7.17 -2.47
C GLY A 197 -8.56 -6.15 -2.16
N TRP A 198 -7.70 -6.54 -1.24
CA TRP A 198 -6.58 -5.77 -0.74
C TRP A 198 -5.26 -6.49 -0.94
N ARG A 199 -4.25 -5.79 -1.43
CA ARG A 199 -2.85 -6.11 -1.19
C ARG A 199 -2.39 -5.31 0.01
N LEU A 200 -1.72 -5.91 0.95
CA LEU A 200 -1.34 -5.31 2.22
C LEU A 200 0.17 -5.08 2.25
N ASP A 201 0.54 -3.81 2.26
CA ASP A 201 1.93 -3.37 2.33
C ASP A 201 2.56 -3.72 3.67
N VAL A 202 3.76 -4.28 3.65
CA VAL A 202 4.57 -4.68 4.83
C VAL A 202 3.75 -5.27 5.98
N ALA A 203 2.84 -6.16 5.64
CA ALA A 203 1.77 -6.61 6.53
C ALA A 203 2.27 -7.24 7.85
N ALA A 204 3.42 -7.89 7.83
CA ALA A 204 4.01 -8.50 9.02
C ALA A 204 4.60 -7.46 10.01
N ASP A 205 4.90 -6.24 9.54
CA ASP A 205 5.47 -5.17 10.37
C ASP A 205 4.41 -4.39 11.15
N LEU A 206 3.12 -4.56 10.81
CA LEU A 206 2.03 -3.82 11.45
C LEU A 206 1.92 -4.13 12.94
N GLY A 207 1.76 -3.07 13.73
CA GLY A 207 1.75 -3.14 15.19
C GLY A 207 3.17 -3.22 15.77
N HIS A 208 3.29 -3.35 17.10
CA HIS A 208 4.55 -3.39 17.82
C HIS A 208 4.85 -4.79 18.38
N THR A 209 3.84 -5.67 18.41
CA THR A 209 3.99 -7.05 18.89
C THR A 209 3.41 -8.05 17.89
N PRO A 210 4.02 -9.26 17.77
CA PRO A 210 3.48 -10.32 16.91
C PRO A 210 2.04 -10.70 17.29
N GLU A 211 1.72 -10.76 18.58
CA GLU A 211 0.40 -11.09 19.10
C GLU A 211 -0.65 -10.08 18.61
N TYR A 212 -0.30 -8.77 18.62
CA TYR A 212 -1.20 -7.75 18.13
C TYR A 212 -1.36 -7.79 16.62
N ASN A 213 -0.27 -8.02 15.88
CA ASN A 213 -0.30 -8.19 14.44
C ASN A 213 -1.34 -9.26 14.03
N HIS A 214 -1.26 -10.45 14.64
CA HIS A 214 -2.22 -11.52 14.38
C HIS A 214 -3.66 -11.15 14.78
N LYS A 215 -3.85 -10.47 15.90
CA LYS A 215 -5.17 -9.96 16.32
C LYS A 215 -5.75 -8.99 15.29
N PHE A 216 -4.94 -8.02 14.86
CA PHE A 216 -5.35 -7.01 13.90
C PHE A 216 -5.82 -7.63 12.57
N TRP A 217 -5.03 -8.54 12.00
CA TRP A 217 -5.36 -9.17 10.72
C TRP A 217 -6.59 -10.07 10.78
N LYS A 218 -6.88 -10.67 11.92
CA LYS A 218 -8.16 -11.39 12.15
C LYS A 218 -9.34 -10.42 12.09
N GLY A 219 -9.27 -9.31 12.80
CA GLY A 219 -10.31 -8.27 12.76
C GLY A 219 -10.47 -7.64 11.39
N PHE A 220 -9.36 -7.39 10.70
CA PHE A 220 -9.35 -6.88 9.33
C PHE A 220 -10.07 -7.85 8.37
N ARG A 221 -9.73 -9.14 8.44
CA ARG A 221 -10.42 -10.18 7.65
C ARG A 221 -11.91 -10.21 7.93
N GLU A 222 -12.31 -10.22 9.20
CA GLU A 222 -13.74 -10.20 9.58
C GLU A 222 -14.44 -8.99 8.99
N ALA A 223 -13.84 -7.82 9.06
CA ALA A 223 -14.39 -6.58 8.51
C ALA A 223 -14.58 -6.67 6.98
N VAL A 224 -13.55 -7.10 6.25
CA VAL A 224 -13.58 -7.23 4.78
C VAL A 224 -14.58 -8.30 4.34
N LYS A 225 -14.47 -9.51 4.91
CA LYS A 225 -15.29 -10.66 4.48
C LYS A 225 -16.76 -10.54 4.84
N ARG A 226 -17.10 -9.70 5.83
CA ARG A 226 -18.50 -9.38 6.15
C ARG A 226 -19.16 -8.57 5.02
N GLU A 227 -18.43 -7.65 4.40
CA GLU A 227 -18.94 -6.83 3.29
C GLU A 227 -18.88 -7.59 1.97
N ASN A 228 -17.78 -8.26 1.69
CA ASN A 228 -17.57 -9.05 0.48
C ASN A 228 -16.82 -10.35 0.80
N PRO A 229 -17.52 -11.48 0.95
CA PRO A 229 -16.87 -12.77 1.24
C PRO A 229 -15.86 -13.22 0.19
N GLU A 230 -16.01 -12.77 -1.06
CA GLU A 230 -15.13 -13.12 -2.19
C GLU A 230 -13.89 -12.21 -2.30
N ALA A 231 -13.85 -11.08 -1.56
CA ALA A 231 -12.72 -10.17 -1.62
C ALA A 231 -11.45 -10.84 -1.13
N ILE A 232 -10.38 -10.81 -1.94
CA ILE A 232 -9.10 -11.40 -1.58
C ILE A 232 -8.31 -10.51 -0.61
N ILE A 233 -7.62 -11.13 0.32
CA ILE A 233 -6.66 -10.50 1.23
C ILE A 233 -5.29 -11.08 0.95
N LEU A 234 -4.48 -10.34 0.22
CA LEU A 234 -3.14 -10.71 -0.25
C LEU A 234 -2.10 -9.85 0.45
N ALA A 235 -1.18 -10.46 1.17
CA ALA A 235 -0.17 -9.71 1.92
C ALA A 235 1.19 -9.67 1.22
N GLU A 236 1.88 -8.55 1.33
CA GLU A 236 3.30 -8.52 1.12
C GLU A 236 4.00 -9.10 2.35
N HIS A 237 4.75 -10.17 2.13
CA HIS A 237 5.53 -10.81 3.18
C HIS A 237 6.72 -11.55 2.58
N TYR A 238 7.87 -11.44 3.23
CA TYR A 238 9.08 -12.17 2.93
C TYR A 238 9.27 -13.29 3.95
N GLY A 239 9.70 -14.46 3.50
CA GLY A 239 9.93 -15.61 4.36
C GLY A 239 8.71 -16.51 4.53
N ASP A 240 8.50 -17.06 5.72
CA ASP A 240 7.47 -18.05 6.01
C ASP A 240 6.11 -17.41 6.35
N PRO A 241 5.10 -17.51 5.47
CA PRO A 241 3.79 -16.93 5.72
C PRO A 241 2.83 -17.84 6.51
N SER A 242 3.25 -19.05 6.88
CA SER A 242 2.36 -20.09 7.40
C SER A 242 1.58 -19.67 8.65
N ALA A 243 2.16 -18.80 9.48
CA ALA A 243 1.51 -18.29 10.69
C ALA A 243 0.26 -17.43 10.41
N TRP A 244 0.14 -16.84 9.22
CA TRP A 244 -1.00 -16.02 8.80
C TRP A 244 -1.95 -16.71 7.83
N LEU A 245 -1.53 -17.84 7.23
CA LEU A 245 -2.33 -18.58 6.24
C LEU A 245 -3.20 -19.68 6.88
N ASP A 246 -3.65 -19.44 8.10
CA ASP A 246 -4.49 -20.36 8.88
C ASP A 246 -5.99 -20.31 8.52
N GLY A 247 -6.35 -19.49 7.53
CA GLY A 247 -7.73 -19.26 7.10
C GLY A 247 -8.47 -18.16 7.89
N THR A 248 -7.84 -17.58 8.92
CA THR A 248 -8.43 -16.53 9.77
C THR A 248 -7.84 -15.14 9.55
N GLN A 249 -6.79 -15.03 8.75
CA GLN A 249 -6.04 -13.79 8.52
C GLN A 249 -5.92 -13.51 7.01
N TRP A 250 -4.74 -13.70 6.41
CA TRP A 250 -4.56 -13.50 4.97
C TRP A 250 -5.08 -14.70 4.17
N ASP A 251 -5.56 -14.47 2.96
CA ASP A 251 -5.88 -15.55 2.02
C ASP A 251 -4.60 -16.10 1.37
N THR A 252 -3.66 -15.21 1.06
CA THR A 252 -2.40 -15.55 0.39
C THR A 252 -1.37 -14.43 0.53
N VAL A 253 -0.21 -14.62 -0.09
CA VAL A 253 0.87 -13.64 -0.14
C VAL A 253 1.43 -13.44 -1.55
N MET A 254 2.18 -12.36 -1.75
CA MET A 254 3.11 -12.22 -2.87
C MET A 254 4.16 -13.33 -2.78
N ASN A 255 4.23 -14.19 -3.80
CA ASN A 255 4.99 -15.43 -3.74
C ASN A 255 6.47 -15.20 -4.06
N TYR A 256 7.16 -14.53 -3.15
CA TYR A 256 8.57 -14.21 -3.33
C TYR A 256 9.47 -15.43 -3.25
N ASP A 257 9.33 -16.21 -2.18
CA ASP A 257 10.32 -17.24 -1.86
C ASP A 257 10.08 -18.58 -2.60
N ALA A 258 8.80 -18.93 -2.87
CA ALA A 258 8.49 -20.12 -3.64
C ALA A 258 8.43 -19.90 -5.17
N PHE A 259 8.47 -18.65 -5.65
CA PHE A 259 8.34 -18.35 -7.09
C PHE A 259 9.39 -17.35 -7.59
N MET A 260 9.28 -16.07 -7.17
CA MET A 260 10.12 -14.99 -7.75
C MET A 260 11.60 -15.24 -7.56
N GLU A 261 12.01 -15.59 -6.35
CA GLU A 261 13.41 -15.80 -6.01
C GLU A 261 14.03 -16.99 -6.76
N PRO A 262 13.47 -18.22 -6.70
CA PRO A 262 14.05 -19.35 -7.42
C PRO A 262 14.06 -19.17 -8.93
N ILE A 263 13.04 -18.56 -9.51
CA ILE A 263 13.02 -18.25 -10.94
C ILE A 263 14.10 -17.23 -11.30
N SER A 264 14.26 -16.19 -10.47
CA SER A 264 15.27 -15.16 -10.70
C SER A 264 16.67 -15.78 -10.83
N TRP A 265 17.17 -16.41 -9.78
CA TRP A 265 18.53 -16.92 -9.82
C TRP A 265 18.71 -18.13 -10.75
N PHE A 266 17.68 -18.97 -10.94
CA PHE A 266 17.76 -20.09 -11.88
C PHE A 266 17.95 -19.65 -13.32
N LEU A 267 17.16 -18.68 -13.77
CA LEU A 267 17.20 -18.19 -15.16
C LEU A 267 18.27 -17.13 -15.39
N THR A 268 18.47 -16.23 -14.43
CA THR A 268 19.35 -15.09 -14.62
C THR A 268 20.71 -15.21 -13.94
N GLY A 269 20.83 -16.06 -12.92
CA GLY A 269 21.99 -16.14 -12.05
C GLY A 269 22.11 -14.97 -11.08
N MET A 270 20.98 -14.29 -10.78
CA MET A 270 20.93 -13.12 -9.90
C MET A 270 19.80 -13.27 -8.88
N GLU A 271 20.07 -12.82 -7.67
CA GLU A 271 19.10 -12.71 -6.60
C GLU A 271 18.11 -11.55 -6.88
N LYS A 272 16.86 -11.66 -6.44
CA LYS A 272 15.80 -10.69 -6.80
C LYS A 272 15.96 -9.31 -6.19
N HIS A 273 16.47 -9.24 -4.94
CA HIS A 273 16.48 -8.00 -4.17
C HIS A 273 17.72 -7.13 -4.42
N SER A 274 18.88 -7.75 -4.24
CA SER A 274 20.15 -7.04 -4.26
C SER A 274 20.83 -7.07 -5.62
N ASP A 275 20.27 -7.82 -6.57
CA ASP A 275 20.90 -8.15 -7.85
C ASP A 275 22.27 -8.86 -7.66
N ALA A 276 22.49 -9.45 -6.49
CA ALA A 276 23.71 -10.21 -6.21
C ALA A 276 23.82 -11.43 -7.12
N ARG A 277 25.02 -11.66 -7.62
CA ARG A 277 25.26 -12.80 -8.51
C ARG A 277 25.21 -14.13 -7.75
N ARG A 278 24.43 -15.08 -8.26
CA ARG A 278 24.27 -16.45 -7.80
C ARG A 278 24.56 -17.43 -8.92
N SER A 279 25.76 -17.32 -9.46
CA SER A 279 26.21 -18.21 -10.56
C SER A 279 26.21 -19.69 -10.19
N ASP A 280 26.30 -20.01 -8.89
CA ASP A 280 26.17 -21.33 -8.32
C ASP A 280 24.77 -21.94 -8.48
N LEU A 281 23.74 -21.09 -8.55
CA LEU A 281 22.33 -21.47 -8.69
C LEU A 281 21.81 -21.42 -10.13
N ARG A 282 22.51 -20.72 -11.03
CA ARG A 282 22.07 -20.57 -12.42
C ARG A 282 22.00 -21.93 -13.11
N GLY A 283 20.79 -22.28 -13.58
CA GLY A 283 20.54 -23.58 -14.23
C GLY A 283 20.63 -24.81 -13.31
N ASN A 284 20.73 -24.57 -12.00
CA ASN A 284 20.76 -25.67 -11.00
C ASN A 284 19.34 -26.16 -10.70
N ALA A 285 18.89 -27.18 -11.45
CA ALA A 285 17.53 -27.70 -11.32
C ALA A 285 17.25 -28.31 -9.94
N ALA A 286 18.22 -28.93 -9.31
CA ALA A 286 18.04 -29.54 -7.97
C ALA A 286 17.75 -28.43 -6.92
N ALA A 287 18.56 -27.38 -6.92
CA ALA A 287 18.30 -26.21 -6.04
C ALA A 287 16.97 -25.53 -6.35
N PHE A 288 16.63 -25.37 -7.63
CA PHE A 288 15.38 -24.76 -8.07
C PHE A 288 14.16 -25.51 -7.55
N PHE A 289 14.04 -26.79 -7.83
CA PHE A 289 12.92 -27.60 -7.36
C PHE A 289 12.91 -27.77 -5.84
N GLY A 290 14.08 -27.90 -5.21
CA GLY A 290 14.19 -27.93 -3.75
C GLY A 290 13.61 -26.68 -3.12
N SER A 291 14.03 -25.50 -3.56
CA SER A 291 13.53 -24.20 -3.06
C SER A 291 12.01 -24.05 -3.27
N MET A 292 11.52 -24.33 -4.48
CA MET A 292 10.07 -24.25 -4.76
C MET A 292 9.26 -25.20 -3.88
N THR A 293 9.76 -26.42 -3.64
CA THR A 293 9.08 -27.41 -2.81
C THR A 293 9.08 -26.99 -1.34
N ASP A 294 10.23 -26.57 -0.81
CA ASP A 294 10.40 -26.22 0.59
C ASP A 294 9.55 -24.99 0.98
N TYR A 295 9.59 -23.96 0.15
CA TYR A 295 8.78 -22.77 0.40
C TYR A 295 7.31 -22.97 0.03
N GLY A 296 7.02 -23.70 -1.05
CA GLY A 296 5.65 -24.04 -1.44
C GLY A 296 4.90 -24.88 -0.40
N ALA A 297 5.60 -25.71 0.35
CA ALA A 297 5.02 -26.52 1.43
C ALA A 297 4.51 -25.68 2.62
N ARG A 298 4.86 -24.41 2.70
CA ARG A 298 4.39 -23.47 3.75
C ARG A 298 3.03 -22.87 3.45
N PHE A 299 2.52 -23.05 2.24
CA PHE A 299 1.19 -22.63 1.84
C PHE A 299 0.16 -23.71 2.13
N THR A 300 -1.04 -23.29 2.55
CA THR A 300 -2.21 -24.16 2.41
C THR A 300 -2.57 -24.28 0.93
N THR A 301 -3.24 -25.36 0.54
CA THR A 301 -3.65 -25.52 -0.87
C THR A 301 -4.49 -24.35 -1.39
N PRO A 302 -5.51 -23.83 -0.68
CA PRO A 302 -6.25 -22.66 -1.12
C PRO A 302 -5.35 -21.43 -1.31
N SER A 303 -4.42 -21.16 -0.38
CA SER A 303 -3.51 -20.02 -0.46
C SER A 303 -2.53 -20.13 -1.63
N ALA A 304 -2.04 -21.33 -1.92
CA ALA A 304 -1.13 -21.57 -3.04
C ALA A 304 -1.81 -21.34 -4.42
N LEU A 305 -3.11 -21.67 -4.52
CA LEU A 305 -3.87 -21.52 -5.77
C LEU A 305 -4.14 -20.06 -6.16
N VAL A 306 -4.09 -19.15 -5.18
CA VAL A 306 -4.31 -17.71 -5.39
C VAL A 306 -3.09 -16.85 -5.07
N ALA A 307 -1.92 -17.49 -4.88
CA ALA A 307 -0.67 -16.78 -4.60
C ALA A 307 -0.28 -15.89 -5.78
N MET A 308 0.23 -14.69 -5.46
CA MET A 308 0.66 -13.74 -6.48
C MET A 308 2.05 -14.12 -6.99
N ASN A 309 2.10 -14.81 -8.12
CA ASN A 309 3.33 -15.18 -8.79
C ASN A 309 3.76 -14.09 -9.75
N GLU A 310 4.92 -13.49 -9.52
CA GLU A 310 5.44 -12.40 -10.33
C GLU A 310 6.94 -12.55 -10.58
N LEU A 311 7.44 -11.95 -11.64
CA LEU A 311 8.87 -12.00 -11.99
C LEU A 311 9.63 -10.79 -11.46
N SER A 312 8.93 -9.68 -11.27
CA SER A 312 9.44 -8.43 -10.70
C SER A 312 8.27 -7.50 -10.37
N ASN A 313 8.51 -6.55 -9.48
CA ASN A 313 7.58 -5.47 -9.17
C ASN A 313 8.35 -4.15 -9.02
N HIS A 314 7.72 -3.14 -8.39
CA HIS A 314 8.31 -1.82 -8.22
C HIS A 314 9.50 -1.78 -7.22
N ASP A 315 9.64 -2.77 -6.33
CA ASP A 315 10.74 -2.88 -5.36
C ASP A 315 11.97 -3.62 -5.89
N HIS A 316 11.83 -4.27 -7.05
CA HIS A 316 12.88 -5.11 -7.61
C HIS A 316 13.30 -4.64 -8.99
N SER A 317 14.54 -4.94 -9.36
CA SER A 317 14.98 -4.75 -10.73
C SER A 317 14.08 -5.51 -11.71
N ARG A 318 13.85 -4.96 -12.89
CA ARG A 318 13.04 -5.65 -13.90
C ARG A 318 13.66 -7.00 -14.24
N PHE A 319 12.84 -8.01 -14.47
CA PHE A 319 13.32 -9.35 -14.82
C PHE A 319 14.23 -9.34 -16.03
N LEU A 320 13.90 -8.54 -17.06
CA LEU A 320 14.75 -8.37 -18.24
C LEU A 320 16.09 -7.68 -17.93
N THR A 321 16.17 -6.82 -16.92
CA THR A 321 17.45 -6.26 -16.44
C THR A 321 18.33 -7.36 -15.86
N ARG A 322 17.76 -8.23 -15.07
CA ARG A 322 18.50 -9.36 -14.47
C ARG A 322 18.91 -10.42 -15.50
N THR A 323 18.12 -10.63 -16.52
CA THR A 323 18.48 -11.61 -17.56
C THR A 323 19.71 -11.26 -18.34
N ASN A 324 20.32 -9.91 -18.29
CA ASN A 324 20.89 -9.59 -19.06
C ASN A 324 21.97 -9.06 -19.36
N HIS A 325 22.40 -8.85 -18.71
CA HIS A 325 23.45 -8.24 -19.41
C HIS A 325 23.06 -7.48 -20.63
N VAL A 326 21.79 -7.16 -20.74
CA VAL A 326 21.19 -6.49 -21.86
C VAL A 326 20.80 -5.12 -21.40
N VAL A 327 21.80 -4.39 -20.97
CA VAL A 327 21.67 -3.00 -20.53
C VAL A 327 20.81 -2.22 -21.51
N GLY A 328 19.85 -1.51 -20.98
CA GLY A 328 18.94 -0.67 -21.76
C GLY A 328 17.73 -1.36 -22.40
N ARG A 329 17.59 -2.68 -22.25
CA ARG A 329 16.38 -3.39 -22.72
C ARG A 329 15.31 -3.54 -21.67
N THR A 330 15.53 -2.95 -20.56
CA THR A 330 14.69 -3.13 -19.40
C THR A 330 13.46 -2.30 -19.38
N ALA A 331 13.36 -1.39 -20.30
CA ALA A 331 12.25 -0.46 -20.35
C ALA A 331 11.00 -1.02 -21.04
N PHE A 332 11.03 -2.27 -21.45
CA PHE A 332 9.97 -2.80 -22.32
C PHE A 332 9.28 -3.99 -21.75
#